data_035a3d04ce63a15862467dc67dcdede7
#
_entry.id   035a3d04ce63a15862467dc67dcdede7
#
_cell.length_a   1.000
_cell.length_b   1.000
_cell.length_c   1.000
_cell.angle_alpha   90.00
_cell.angle_beta   90.00
_cell.angle_gamma   90.00
#
_symmetry.space_group_name_H-M   'P 1'
#
loop_
_entity.id
_entity.type
_entity.pdbx_description
1 polymer ?
#
loop_
_entity_poly.entity_id
_entity_poly.type
_entity_poly.pdbx_seq_one_letter_code
_entity_poly.pdbx_strand_id
1 'polypeptide(L)'
;MQTLYTIDSTNQDIQPAEAVKLLKKQFNQSHELFVYLVYFVTEVARYAEKDALHKASKHLPSKSDLNTNTKISGNELFWKIVEEPSFARSVNETKPWDKIDTELVKKIYLSLVESEEYTDYITIEGRNKKGEKDILEFIFTNLMLPNENFISHVEEFFINWDDDAEMMNMLMLKKKKKPA
;
A
#
# COMPACT_ATOMS: atom_id res chain seq x y z
N MET A 1 -15.57 -9.62 14.38
CA MET A 1 -15.70 -10.97 14.98
C MET A 1 -14.80 -11.12 16.19
N GLN A 2 -13.51 -10.83 16.08
CA GLN A 2 -12.54 -10.96 17.18
C GLN A 2 -12.84 -10.12 18.41
N THR A 3 -13.30 -8.87 18.25
CA THR A 3 -13.66 -8.01 19.39
C THR A 3 -14.79 -8.62 20.23
N LEU A 4 -15.79 -9.24 19.57
CA LEU A 4 -16.88 -9.94 20.26
C LEU A 4 -16.36 -11.21 20.93
N TYR A 5 -15.42 -11.92 20.30
CA TYR A 5 -14.78 -13.10 20.88
C TYR A 5 -13.89 -12.73 22.09
N THR A 6 -13.12 -11.65 21.99
CA THR A 6 -12.27 -11.14 23.10
C THR A 6 -13.14 -10.69 24.28
N ILE A 7 -14.28 -10.07 24.02
CA ILE A 7 -15.26 -9.66 25.05
C ILE A 7 -15.86 -10.90 25.72
N ASP A 8 -16.21 -11.92 24.93
CA ASP A 8 -16.83 -13.16 25.41
C ASP A 8 -15.83 -14.04 26.16
N SER A 9 -14.58 -14.12 25.72
CA SER A 9 -13.53 -14.96 26.31
C SER A 9 -12.93 -14.41 27.59
N THR A 10 -13.05 -13.10 27.87
CA THR A 10 -12.47 -12.47 29.06
C THR A 10 -13.35 -12.62 30.30
N ASN A 11 -14.54 -13.17 30.21
CA ASN A 11 -15.47 -13.44 31.35
C ASN A 11 -15.65 -12.25 32.31
N GLN A 12 -15.40 -11.03 31.84
CA GLN A 12 -15.58 -9.78 32.60
C GLN A 12 -16.87 -9.11 32.09
N ASP A 13 -17.68 -8.63 33.00
CA ASP A 13 -18.81 -7.73 32.73
C ASP A 13 -18.29 -6.41 32.17
N ILE A 14 -17.88 -6.43 30.87
CA ILE A 14 -17.42 -5.22 30.17
C ILE A 14 -18.63 -4.32 30.01
N GLN A 15 -18.56 -3.14 30.60
CA GLN A 15 -19.61 -2.12 30.45
C GLN A 15 -19.77 -1.77 28.95
N PRO A 16 -21.00 -1.54 28.46
CA PRO A 16 -21.25 -1.23 27.03
C PRO A 16 -20.40 -0.06 26.52
N ALA A 17 -20.09 0.91 27.34
CA ALA A 17 -19.24 2.05 27.02
C ALA A 17 -17.78 1.65 26.75
N GLU A 18 -17.25 0.66 27.48
CA GLU A 18 -15.90 0.14 27.29
C GLU A 18 -15.82 -0.72 26.00
N ALA A 19 -16.83 -1.52 25.71
CA ALA A 19 -16.93 -2.28 24.48
C ALA A 19 -16.92 -1.36 23.25
N VAL A 20 -17.67 -0.26 23.28
CA VAL A 20 -17.67 0.75 22.22
C VAL A 20 -16.28 1.42 22.09
N LYS A 21 -15.61 1.70 23.19
CA LYS A 21 -14.25 2.28 23.15
C LYS A 21 -13.24 1.33 22.53
N LEU A 22 -13.31 0.04 22.85
CA LEU A 22 -12.48 -1.02 22.27
C LEU A 22 -12.71 -1.16 20.77
N LEU A 23 -13.97 -1.20 20.32
CA LEU A 23 -14.33 -1.25 18.91
C LEU A 23 -13.81 -0.04 18.13
N LYS A 24 -13.95 1.16 18.66
CA LYS A 24 -13.41 2.38 18.05
C LYS A 24 -11.88 2.33 17.94
N LYS A 25 -11.20 1.84 18.98
CA LYS A 25 -9.74 1.69 18.96
C LYS A 25 -9.29 0.74 17.85
N GLN A 26 -9.91 -0.43 17.75
CA GLN A 26 -9.57 -1.41 16.71
C GLN A 26 -9.87 -0.87 15.31
N PHE A 27 -11.04 -0.24 15.12
CA PHE A 27 -11.36 0.39 13.84
C PHE A 27 -10.33 1.44 13.43
N ASN A 28 -9.88 2.28 14.37
CA ASN A 28 -8.85 3.28 14.10
C ASN A 28 -7.50 2.62 13.75
N GLN A 29 -7.12 1.53 14.40
CA GLN A 29 -5.89 0.80 14.10
C GLN A 29 -5.94 0.17 12.70
N SER A 30 -7.06 -0.49 12.35
CA SER A 30 -7.24 -1.05 11.01
C SER A 30 -7.28 0.04 9.93
N HIS A 31 -7.88 1.20 10.24
CA HIS A 31 -7.87 2.36 9.34
C HIS A 31 -6.46 2.91 9.14
N GLU A 32 -5.68 3.07 10.21
CA GLU A 32 -4.29 3.53 10.14
C GLU A 32 -3.43 2.56 9.31
N LEU A 33 -3.58 1.27 9.52
CA LEU A 33 -2.92 0.23 8.73
C LEU A 33 -3.30 0.34 7.25
N PHE A 34 -4.58 0.48 6.92
CA PHE A 34 -5.02 0.65 5.53
C PHE A 34 -4.39 1.88 4.86
N VAL A 35 -4.40 3.02 5.55
CA VAL A 35 -3.76 4.26 5.05
C VAL A 35 -2.27 4.04 4.82
N TYR A 36 -1.59 3.37 5.74
CA TYR A 36 -0.18 3.03 5.62
C TYR A 36 0.11 2.14 4.40
N LEU A 37 -0.67 1.08 4.18
CA LEU A 37 -0.48 0.17 3.05
C LEU A 37 -0.66 0.87 1.71
N VAL A 38 -1.72 1.68 1.57
CA VAL A 38 -1.95 2.48 0.36
C VAL A 38 -0.81 3.48 0.16
N TYR A 39 -0.37 4.14 1.22
CA TYR A 39 0.74 5.09 1.15
C TYR A 39 2.05 4.40 0.75
N PHE A 40 2.31 3.20 1.27
CA PHE A 40 3.51 2.43 0.91
C PHE A 40 3.53 2.03 -0.57
N VAL A 41 2.41 1.50 -1.11
CA VAL A 41 2.27 1.22 -2.56
C VAL A 41 2.53 2.48 -3.39
N THR A 42 2.05 3.61 -2.91
CA THR A 42 2.29 4.94 -3.47
C THR A 42 3.77 5.27 -3.57
N GLU A 43 4.52 5.08 -2.49
CA GLU A 43 5.95 5.35 -2.46
C GLU A 43 6.74 4.40 -3.37
N VAL A 44 6.32 3.14 -3.49
CA VAL A 44 6.90 2.19 -4.47
C VAL A 44 6.68 2.69 -5.89
N ALA A 45 5.48 3.15 -6.24
CA ALA A 45 5.19 3.68 -7.58
C ALA A 45 5.98 4.97 -7.87
N ARG A 46 6.07 5.88 -6.90
CA ARG A 46 6.84 7.15 -7.01
C ARG A 46 8.34 6.93 -7.10
N TYR A 47 8.83 5.80 -6.59
CA TYR A 47 10.26 5.52 -6.65
C TYR A 47 10.79 5.46 -8.09
N ALA A 48 9.94 5.18 -9.09
CA ALA A 48 10.32 5.22 -10.50
C ALA A 48 10.94 6.56 -10.93
N GLU A 49 10.44 7.68 -10.41
CA GLU A 49 11.00 9.01 -10.69
C GLU A 49 12.36 9.20 -10.02
N LYS A 50 12.50 8.76 -8.76
CA LYS A 50 13.78 8.80 -8.03
C LYS A 50 14.84 7.96 -8.74
N ASP A 51 14.47 6.76 -9.20
CA ASP A 51 15.35 5.87 -9.95
C ASP A 51 15.76 6.48 -11.30
N ALA A 52 14.83 7.08 -12.03
CA ALA A 52 15.11 7.78 -13.30
C ALA A 52 16.09 8.94 -13.09
N LEU A 53 15.87 9.77 -12.08
CA LEU A 53 16.77 10.88 -11.74
C LEU A 53 18.15 10.37 -11.32
N HIS A 54 18.22 9.34 -10.50
CA HIS A 54 19.48 8.73 -10.07
C HIS A 54 20.26 8.16 -11.26
N LYS A 55 19.60 7.43 -12.16
CA LYS A 55 20.20 6.87 -13.37
C LYS A 55 20.69 7.94 -14.34
N ALA A 56 19.92 9.01 -14.54
CA ALA A 56 20.29 10.13 -15.39
C ALA A 56 21.46 10.97 -14.82
N SER A 57 21.65 10.98 -13.50
CA SER A 57 22.73 11.72 -12.82
C SER A 57 24.07 11.00 -12.78
N LYS A 58 24.19 9.78 -13.30
CA LYS A 58 25.45 9.05 -13.41
C LYS A 58 26.45 9.83 -14.26
N HIS A 59 27.74 9.72 -13.95
CA HIS A 59 28.79 10.41 -14.71
C HIS A 59 28.80 10.04 -16.21
N LEU A 60 28.46 8.79 -16.54
CA LEU A 60 28.31 8.27 -17.91
C LEU A 60 27.01 7.47 -18.00
N PRO A 61 25.85 8.14 -18.12
CA PRO A 61 24.60 7.44 -18.23
C PRO A 61 24.50 6.71 -19.57
N SER A 62 24.03 5.45 -19.53
CA SER A 62 23.71 4.69 -20.74
C SER A 62 22.43 5.21 -21.37
N LYS A 63 22.16 4.82 -22.63
CA LYS A 63 20.87 5.13 -23.27
C LYS A 63 19.67 4.57 -22.49
N SER A 64 19.84 3.40 -21.87
CA SER A 64 18.79 2.81 -21.02
C SER A 64 18.60 3.60 -19.70
N ASP A 65 19.66 4.14 -19.12
CA ASP A 65 19.58 5.01 -17.94
C ASP A 65 18.79 6.29 -18.22
N LEU A 66 18.99 6.87 -19.41
CA LEU A 66 18.27 8.09 -19.82
C LEU A 66 16.81 7.84 -20.23
N ASN A 67 16.46 6.60 -20.58
CA ASN A 67 15.12 6.20 -21.01
C ASN A 67 14.40 5.36 -19.94
N THR A 68 14.70 5.54 -18.66
CA THR A 68 14.01 4.85 -17.57
C THR A 68 12.51 5.17 -17.62
N ASN A 69 11.68 4.13 -17.66
CA ASN A 69 10.24 4.31 -17.77
C ASN A 69 9.64 4.72 -16.40
N THR A 70 8.92 5.83 -16.38
CA THR A 70 8.26 6.36 -15.17
C THR A 70 6.74 6.27 -15.23
N LYS A 71 6.17 5.48 -16.15
CA LYS A 71 4.72 5.36 -16.35
C LYS A 71 3.96 5.08 -15.06
N ILE A 72 4.53 4.27 -14.17
CA ILE A 72 3.87 3.86 -12.93
C ILE A 72 3.70 5.02 -11.93
N SER A 73 4.61 5.98 -11.89
CA SER A 73 4.48 7.14 -11.00
C SER A 73 3.28 8.02 -11.34
N GLY A 74 2.84 7.99 -12.60
CA GLY A 74 1.63 8.66 -13.05
C GLY A 74 0.38 7.77 -13.09
N ASN A 75 0.33 6.65 -12.35
CA ASN A 75 -0.83 5.77 -12.30
C ASN A 75 -2.09 6.53 -11.87
N GLU A 76 -3.13 6.52 -12.72
CA GLU A 76 -4.33 7.33 -12.52
C GLU A 76 -5.16 6.89 -11.30
N LEU A 77 -5.19 5.60 -10.99
CA LEU A 77 -5.94 5.10 -9.83
C LEU A 77 -5.28 5.55 -8.53
N PHE A 78 -3.97 5.47 -8.49
CA PHE A 78 -3.16 5.94 -7.38
C PHE A 78 -3.39 7.44 -7.14
N TRP A 79 -3.30 8.28 -8.15
CA TRP A 79 -3.53 9.72 -8.02
C TRP A 79 -4.95 10.04 -7.55
N LYS A 80 -5.97 9.33 -8.04
CA LYS A 80 -7.34 9.49 -7.56
C LYS A 80 -7.52 9.17 -6.07
N ILE A 81 -6.76 8.20 -5.54
CA ILE A 81 -6.80 7.87 -4.11
C ILE A 81 -6.09 8.96 -3.31
N VAL A 82 -4.91 9.37 -3.75
CA VAL A 82 -4.08 10.35 -3.03
C VAL A 82 -4.72 11.75 -3.01
N GLU A 83 -5.40 12.13 -4.10
CA GLU A 83 -6.09 13.42 -4.22
C GLU A 83 -7.45 13.42 -3.53
N GLU A 84 -7.99 12.27 -3.12
CA GLU A 84 -9.25 12.21 -2.37
C GLU A 84 -9.11 12.94 -1.02
N PRO A 85 -9.92 13.98 -0.75
CA PRO A 85 -9.75 14.81 0.46
C PRO A 85 -9.83 14.02 1.78
N SER A 86 -10.62 12.94 1.81
CA SER A 86 -10.73 12.06 2.98
C SER A 86 -9.44 11.29 3.22
N PHE A 87 -8.81 10.77 2.16
CA PHE A 87 -7.55 10.06 2.25
C PHE A 87 -6.40 11.02 2.61
N ALA A 88 -6.32 12.19 1.97
CA ALA A 88 -5.31 13.20 2.28
C ALA A 88 -5.38 13.64 3.76
N ARG A 89 -6.59 13.78 4.32
CA ARG A 89 -6.77 14.06 5.75
C ARG A 89 -6.24 12.91 6.61
N SER A 90 -6.60 11.67 6.30
CA SER A 90 -6.14 10.48 7.02
C SER A 90 -4.61 10.36 6.99
N VAL A 91 -3.98 10.62 5.85
CA VAL A 91 -2.51 10.65 5.71
C VAL A 91 -1.88 11.71 6.62
N ASN A 92 -2.46 12.91 6.70
CA ASN A 92 -1.96 13.97 7.59
C ASN A 92 -2.15 13.63 9.08
N GLU A 93 -3.21 12.93 9.44
CA GLU A 93 -3.51 12.50 10.81
C GLU A 93 -2.61 11.35 11.26
N THR A 94 -2.42 10.33 10.40
CA THR A 94 -1.67 9.09 10.74
C THR A 94 -0.18 9.19 10.47
N LYS A 95 0.26 10.15 9.66
CA LYS A 95 1.66 10.43 9.30
C LYS A 95 2.43 9.17 8.86
N PRO A 96 1.95 8.45 7.85
CA PRO A 96 2.57 7.19 7.43
C PRO A 96 4.04 7.35 6.98
N TRP A 97 4.43 8.55 6.54
CA TRP A 97 5.82 8.84 6.15
C TRP A 97 6.85 8.67 7.28
N ASP A 98 6.44 8.81 8.56
CA ASP A 98 7.32 8.62 9.70
C ASP A 98 7.70 7.13 9.92
N LYS A 99 6.92 6.22 9.30
CA LYS A 99 7.08 4.77 9.40
C LYS A 99 7.67 4.13 8.13
N ILE A 100 7.86 4.90 7.04
CA ILE A 100 8.34 4.37 5.75
C ILE A 100 9.83 4.03 5.80
N ASP A 101 10.15 2.77 5.51
CA ASP A 101 11.52 2.34 5.20
C ASP A 101 11.81 2.54 3.70
N THR A 102 12.61 3.53 3.39
CA THR A 102 12.96 3.88 2.01
C THR A 102 13.80 2.82 1.30
N GLU A 103 14.62 2.05 2.02
CA GLU A 103 15.38 0.94 1.43
C GLU A 103 14.48 -0.24 1.11
N LEU A 104 13.47 -0.49 1.92
CA LEU A 104 12.45 -1.50 1.64
C LEU A 104 11.59 -1.10 0.42
N VAL A 105 11.16 0.16 0.33
CA VAL A 105 10.50 0.72 -0.87
C VAL A 105 11.34 0.49 -2.11
N LYS A 106 12.63 0.81 -2.06
CA LYS A 106 13.57 0.60 -3.16
C LYS A 106 13.68 -0.87 -3.56
N LYS A 107 13.82 -1.77 -2.60
CA LYS A 107 13.92 -3.22 -2.88
C LYS A 107 12.67 -3.75 -3.58
N ILE A 108 11.49 -3.38 -3.10
CA ILE A 108 10.22 -3.78 -3.71
C ILE A 108 10.09 -3.19 -5.12
N TYR A 109 10.47 -1.92 -5.32
CA TYR A 109 10.48 -1.31 -6.65
C TYR A 109 11.44 -2.02 -7.61
N LEU A 110 12.63 -2.41 -7.17
CA LEU A 110 13.58 -3.16 -8.02
C LEU A 110 13.01 -4.52 -8.41
N SER A 111 12.37 -5.24 -7.48
CA SER A 111 11.67 -6.49 -7.79
C SER A 111 10.50 -6.26 -8.77
N LEU A 112 9.81 -5.12 -8.68
CA LEU A 112 8.77 -4.76 -9.64
C LEU A 112 9.34 -4.59 -11.05
N VAL A 113 10.44 -3.86 -11.20
CA VAL A 113 11.08 -3.58 -12.51
C VAL A 113 11.58 -4.87 -13.19
N GLU A 114 11.95 -5.88 -12.41
CA GLU A 114 12.38 -7.20 -12.91
C GLU A 114 11.22 -8.13 -13.29
N SER A 115 9.97 -7.78 -12.98
CA SER A 115 8.81 -8.61 -13.25
C SER A 115 8.31 -8.51 -14.71
N GLU A 116 7.71 -9.61 -15.20
CA GLU A 116 7.05 -9.64 -16.51
C GLU A 116 5.83 -8.73 -16.52
N GLU A 117 5.07 -8.68 -15.44
CA GLU A 117 3.88 -7.84 -15.29
C GLU A 117 4.18 -6.36 -15.43
N TYR A 118 5.34 -5.92 -14.92
CA TYR A 118 5.76 -4.54 -15.11
C TYR A 118 6.19 -4.27 -16.55
N THR A 119 6.91 -5.20 -17.15
CA THR A 119 7.30 -5.11 -18.57
C THR A 119 6.09 -5.00 -19.47
N ASP A 120 5.08 -5.83 -19.26
CA ASP A 120 3.81 -5.78 -20.00
C ASP A 120 3.09 -4.45 -19.78
N TYR A 121 3.01 -3.99 -18.50
CA TYR A 121 2.37 -2.73 -18.15
C TYR A 121 3.01 -1.52 -18.86
N ILE A 122 4.35 -1.44 -18.92
CA ILE A 122 5.03 -0.29 -19.56
C ILE A 122 5.03 -0.36 -21.08
N THR A 123 4.91 -1.56 -21.66
CA THR A 123 4.90 -1.77 -23.11
C THR A 123 3.56 -1.37 -23.76
N ILE A 124 2.45 -1.44 -23.01
CA ILE A 124 1.15 -1.01 -23.48
C ILE A 124 1.17 0.51 -23.74
N GLU A 125 0.87 0.93 -24.98
CA GLU A 125 0.71 2.34 -25.31
C GLU A 125 -0.52 2.93 -24.59
N GLY A 126 -0.33 4.11 -24.02
CA GLY A 126 -1.38 4.80 -23.27
C GLY A 126 -1.67 4.19 -21.89
N ARG A 127 -2.85 4.49 -21.37
CA ARG A 127 -3.32 4.07 -20.05
C ARG A 127 -4.70 3.44 -20.14
N ASN A 128 -4.94 2.39 -19.40
CA ASN A 128 -6.28 1.80 -19.25
C ASN A 128 -6.52 1.44 -17.78
N LYS A 129 -7.76 1.59 -17.34
CA LYS A 129 -8.15 1.39 -15.92
C LYS A 129 -7.82 -0.01 -15.40
N LYS A 130 -7.86 -1.02 -16.28
CA LYS A 130 -7.56 -2.40 -15.88
C LYS A 130 -6.07 -2.56 -15.60
N GLY A 131 -5.20 -2.19 -16.55
CA GLY A 131 -3.75 -2.26 -16.36
C GLY A 131 -3.25 -1.41 -15.20
N GLU A 132 -3.83 -0.19 -15.03
CA GLU A 132 -3.53 0.68 -13.88
C GLU A 132 -3.86 0.00 -12.54
N LYS A 133 -4.98 -0.75 -12.48
CA LYS A 133 -5.38 -1.49 -11.29
C LYS A 133 -4.52 -2.74 -11.10
N ASP A 134 -4.35 -3.52 -12.15
CA ASP A 134 -3.70 -4.82 -12.09
C ASP A 134 -2.24 -4.68 -11.62
N ILE A 135 -1.53 -3.64 -12.03
CA ILE A 135 -0.15 -3.40 -11.58
C ILE A 135 -0.07 -3.01 -10.09
N LEU A 136 -1.01 -2.19 -9.58
CA LEU A 136 -1.04 -1.87 -8.15
C LEU A 136 -1.41 -3.09 -7.31
N GLU A 137 -2.34 -3.89 -7.79
CA GLU A 137 -2.73 -5.16 -7.19
C GLU A 137 -1.54 -6.13 -7.14
N PHE A 138 -0.77 -6.24 -8.23
CA PHE A 138 0.45 -7.03 -8.31
C PHE A 138 1.51 -6.59 -7.29
N ILE A 139 1.78 -5.29 -7.18
CA ILE A 139 2.72 -4.76 -6.19
C ILE A 139 2.32 -5.23 -4.79
N PHE A 140 1.05 -5.08 -4.44
CA PHE A 140 0.57 -5.41 -3.10
C PHE A 140 0.59 -6.92 -2.85
N THR A 141 0.00 -7.73 -3.75
CA THR A 141 -0.22 -9.17 -3.51
C THR A 141 1.01 -10.03 -3.78
N ASN A 142 1.85 -9.65 -4.74
CA ASN A 142 2.95 -10.48 -5.20
C ASN A 142 4.32 -10.00 -4.73
N LEU A 143 4.47 -8.71 -4.42
CA LEU A 143 5.76 -8.16 -4.00
C LEU A 143 5.79 -7.72 -2.53
N MET A 144 4.68 -7.22 -1.98
CA MET A 144 4.64 -6.79 -0.59
C MET A 144 4.25 -7.92 0.36
N LEU A 145 3.09 -8.54 0.15
CA LEU A 145 2.58 -9.59 1.06
C LEU A 145 3.51 -10.81 1.22
N PRO A 146 4.20 -11.32 0.18
CA PRO A 146 5.13 -12.43 0.34
C PRO A 146 6.50 -12.02 0.89
N ASN A 147 6.77 -10.73 1.05
CA ASN A 147 8.07 -10.23 1.46
C ASN A 147 8.20 -10.21 2.99
N GLU A 148 8.99 -11.12 3.54
CA GLU A 148 9.20 -11.26 4.98
C GLU A 148 9.71 -9.97 5.64
N ASN A 149 10.58 -9.22 4.96
CA ASN A 149 11.07 -7.94 5.49
C ASN A 149 9.93 -6.89 5.57
N PHE A 150 9.02 -6.91 4.58
CA PHE A 150 7.85 -6.04 4.60
C PHE A 150 6.90 -6.43 5.73
N ILE A 151 6.62 -7.71 5.89
CA ILE A 151 5.75 -8.21 6.97
C ILE A 151 6.33 -7.85 8.33
N SER A 152 7.61 -8.17 8.59
CA SER A 152 8.28 -7.82 9.85
C SER A 152 8.25 -6.31 10.13
N HIS A 153 8.42 -5.49 9.10
CA HIS A 153 8.34 -4.04 9.22
C HIS A 153 6.91 -3.57 9.57
N VAL A 154 5.88 -4.17 8.97
CA VAL A 154 4.48 -3.85 9.29
C VAL A 154 4.13 -4.27 10.72
N GLU A 155 4.56 -5.46 11.15
CA GLU A 155 4.34 -6.00 12.50
C GLU A 155 4.98 -5.14 13.59
N GLU A 156 6.09 -4.47 13.30
CA GLU A 156 6.74 -3.55 14.24
C GLU A 156 5.83 -2.37 14.62
N PHE A 157 5.01 -1.88 13.69
CA PHE A 157 4.14 -0.72 13.88
C PHE A 157 2.67 -1.07 14.11
N PHE A 158 2.22 -2.25 13.65
CA PHE A 158 0.82 -2.66 13.63
C PHE A 158 0.65 -4.05 14.25
N ILE A 159 0.43 -4.09 15.55
CA ILE A 159 0.36 -5.32 16.38
C ILE A 159 -0.74 -6.30 15.90
N ASN A 160 -1.78 -5.80 15.23
CA ASN A 160 -2.92 -6.61 14.76
C ASN A 160 -2.79 -7.02 13.29
N TRP A 161 -1.59 -6.95 12.71
CA TRP A 161 -1.39 -7.26 11.29
C TRP A 161 -1.93 -8.64 10.89
N ASP A 162 -1.62 -9.68 11.65
CA ASP A 162 -2.05 -11.06 11.36
C ASP A 162 -3.58 -11.19 11.27
N ASP A 163 -4.29 -10.48 12.13
CA ASP A 163 -5.75 -10.46 12.19
C ASP A 163 -6.38 -9.66 11.06
N ASP A 164 -5.75 -8.58 10.65
CA ASP A 164 -6.26 -7.63 9.67
C ASP A 164 -5.77 -7.94 8.24
N ALA A 165 -4.74 -8.77 8.05
CA ALA A 165 -4.12 -9.05 6.76
C ALA A 165 -5.11 -9.54 5.70
N GLU A 166 -6.00 -10.47 6.05
CA GLU A 166 -7.03 -10.99 5.13
C GLU A 166 -8.06 -9.90 4.78
N MET A 167 -8.48 -9.11 5.75
CA MET A 167 -9.40 -7.98 5.54
C MET A 167 -8.76 -6.91 4.67
N MET A 168 -7.48 -6.57 4.91
CA MET A 168 -6.74 -5.60 4.12
C MET A 168 -6.58 -6.06 2.67
N ASN A 169 -6.26 -7.33 2.44
CA ASN A 169 -6.23 -7.92 1.11
C ASN A 169 -7.58 -7.75 0.40
N MET A 170 -8.69 -8.08 1.08
CA MET A 170 -10.02 -7.89 0.51
C MET A 170 -10.34 -6.43 0.21
N LEU A 171 -9.93 -5.48 1.05
CA LEU A 171 -10.19 -4.05 0.86
C LEU A 171 -9.40 -3.49 -0.33
N MET A 172 -8.13 -3.87 -0.45
CA MET A 172 -7.27 -3.45 -1.56
C MET A 172 -7.77 -3.99 -2.91
N LEU A 173 -8.34 -5.21 -2.92
CA LEU A 173 -8.80 -5.90 -4.13
C LEU A 173 -10.27 -5.63 -4.49
N LYS A 174 -11.09 -5.10 -3.56
CA LYS A 174 -12.52 -4.90 -3.82
C LYS A 174 -12.76 -3.96 -4.99
N LYS A 175 -13.30 -4.52 -6.08
CA LYS A 175 -14.07 -3.75 -7.06
C LYS A 175 -15.23 -3.08 -6.31
N LYS A 176 -15.36 -1.75 -6.39
CA LYS A 176 -16.64 -1.09 -6.09
C LYS A 176 -17.69 -1.71 -7.01
N LYS A 177 -18.48 -2.69 -6.53
CA LYS A 177 -19.77 -2.99 -7.14
C LYS A 177 -20.57 -1.71 -7.01
N LYS A 178 -20.88 -1.05 -8.12
CA LYS A 178 -21.93 -0.02 -8.13
C LYS A 178 -23.19 -0.68 -7.56
N PRO A 179 -23.87 -0.06 -6.60
CA PRO A 179 -25.23 -0.47 -6.30
C PRO A 179 -26.06 -0.34 -7.58
N ALA A 180 -26.84 -1.37 -7.85
CA ALA A 180 -27.79 -1.38 -8.95
C ALA A 180 -28.87 -0.31 -8.72
#